data_b90eafea2ef7cc929bfbd08004feefc5
#
_entry.id   b90eafea2ef7cc929bfbd08004feefc5
#
_cell.length_a   1.000
_cell.length_b   1.000
_cell.length_c   1.000
_cell.angle_alpha   90.00
_cell.angle_beta   90.00
_cell.angle_gamma   90.00
#
_symmetry.space_group_name_H-M   'P 1'
#
loop_
_entity.id
_entity.type
_entity.pdbx_description
1 polymer ?
#
loop_
_entity_poly.entity_id
_entity_poly.type
_entity_poly.pdbx_seq_one_letter_code
_entity_poly.pdbx_strand_id
1 'polypeptide(L)'
;MSEVTAQNGDTVSVHYVGKFPGGKVFDTSMKAEAVKAGLFNLARDYKPLQVVLGKHQVISGFEEALLGMKINETKEVTLPPEKAYGRSGNHPMAGKTLLFRLLVTNIKRP
;
A
#
# COMPACT_ATOMS: atom_id res chain seq x y z
N MET A 1 7.67 27.77 3.78
CA MET A 1 8.17 26.50 4.33
C MET A 1 7.82 25.37 3.40
N SER A 2 8.79 24.57 3.04
CA SER A 2 8.55 23.45 2.15
C SER A 2 8.02 22.25 2.94
N GLU A 3 7.07 21.55 2.37
CA GLU A 3 6.57 20.30 2.93
C GLU A 3 7.46 19.15 2.51
N VAL A 4 7.64 18.19 3.42
CA VAL A 4 8.37 16.96 3.10
C VAL A 4 7.47 16.06 2.26
N THR A 5 7.96 15.67 1.09
CA THR A 5 7.28 14.68 0.26
C THR A 5 8.17 13.45 0.16
N ALA A 6 7.54 12.28 0.05
CA ALA A 6 8.28 11.00 0.01
C ALA A 6 9.14 10.92 -1.25
N GLN A 7 10.39 10.51 -1.07
CA GLN A 7 11.35 10.32 -2.17
C GLN A 7 12.16 9.06 -1.94
N ASN A 8 12.88 8.61 -2.97
CA ASN A 8 13.73 7.43 -2.85
C ASN A 8 14.71 7.58 -1.68
N GLY A 9 14.87 6.52 -0.90
CA GLY A 9 15.70 6.50 0.30
C GLY A 9 14.92 6.72 1.57
N ASP A 10 13.75 7.34 1.50
CA ASP A 10 12.92 7.57 2.69
C ASP A 10 12.27 6.29 3.18
N THR A 11 12.07 6.19 4.49
CA THR A 11 11.20 5.16 5.08
C THR A 11 9.83 5.78 5.28
N VAL A 12 8.84 5.24 4.59
CA VAL A 12 7.46 5.72 4.63
C VAL A 12 6.63 4.74 5.43
N SER A 13 5.91 5.24 6.43
CA SER A 13 4.92 4.45 7.17
C SER A 13 3.56 4.75 6.56
N VAL A 14 2.86 3.70 6.12
CA VAL A 14 1.62 3.84 5.37
C VAL A 14 0.59 2.83 5.83
N HIS A 15 -0.63 3.32 6.11
CA HIS A 15 -1.79 2.46 6.23
C HIS A 15 -2.38 2.24 4.85
N TYR A 16 -2.89 1.04 4.60
CA TYR A 16 -3.47 0.72 3.31
C TYR A 16 -4.70 -0.16 3.44
N VAL A 17 -5.57 -0.05 2.44
CA VAL A 17 -6.66 -0.99 2.19
C VAL A 17 -6.53 -1.41 0.74
N GLY A 18 -6.33 -2.70 0.51
CA GLY A 18 -6.25 -3.27 -0.84
C GLY A 18 -7.52 -4.03 -1.16
N LYS A 19 -8.07 -3.79 -2.34
CA LYS A 19 -9.30 -4.46 -2.78
C LYS A 19 -9.25 -4.79 -4.26
N PHE A 20 -10.09 -5.75 -4.64
CA PHE A 20 -10.30 -6.09 -6.03
C PHE A 20 -11.35 -5.16 -6.65
N PRO A 21 -11.37 -5.02 -7.98
CA PRO A 21 -12.48 -4.35 -8.64
C PRO A 21 -13.79 -5.02 -8.20
N GLY A 22 -14.78 -4.20 -7.86
CA GLY A 22 -16.01 -4.70 -7.26
C GLY A 22 -16.07 -4.48 -5.75
N GLY A 23 -14.94 -4.17 -5.12
CA GLY A 23 -14.90 -3.69 -3.75
C GLY A 23 -14.51 -4.68 -2.67
N LYS A 24 -14.26 -5.94 -3.03
CA LYS A 24 -13.84 -6.94 -2.03
C LYS A 24 -12.44 -6.64 -1.53
N VAL A 25 -12.30 -6.39 -0.23
CA VAL A 25 -11.00 -6.16 0.42
C VAL A 25 -10.24 -7.47 0.53
N PHE A 26 -8.98 -7.49 0.09
CA PHE A 26 -8.14 -8.69 0.21
C PHE A 26 -7.07 -8.54 1.28
N ASP A 27 -6.71 -7.33 1.65
CA ASP A 27 -5.73 -7.07 2.71
C ASP A 27 -5.81 -5.63 3.18
N THR A 28 -5.42 -5.40 4.44
CA THR A 28 -5.35 -4.05 5.01
C THR A 28 -4.41 -4.06 6.20
N SER A 29 -3.77 -2.92 6.46
CA SER A 29 -2.96 -2.70 7.66
C SER A 29 -3.81 -2.21 8.84
N MET A 30 -5.08 -1.90 8.60
CA MET A 30 -5.94 -1.27 9.60
C MET A 30 -6.88 -2.27 10.25
N LYS A 31 -6.81 -2.39 11.58
CA LYS A 31 -7.64 -3.34 12.34
C LYS A 31 -9.13 -3.14 12.07
N ALA A 32 -9.60 -1.89 12.13
CA ALA A 32 -11.02 -1.60 11.92
C ALA A 32 -11.50 -2.04 10.54
N GLU A 33 -10.68 -1.81 9.50
CA GLU A 33 -11.02 -2.22 8.14
C GLU A 33 -11.01 -3.73 7.99
N ALA A 34 -10.07 -4.40 8.67
CA ALA A 34 -10.00 -5.87 8.67
C ALA A 34 -11.24 -6.49 9.31
N VAL A 35 -11.70 -5.93 10.43
CA VAL A 35 -12.92 -6.38 11.10
C VAL A 35 -14.12 -6.22 10.16
N LYS A 36 -14.25 -5.04 9.54
CA LYS A 36 -15.33 -4.74 8.61
C LYS A 36 -15.37 -5.71 7.42
N ALA A 37 -14.18 -6.09 6.92
CA ALA A 37 -14.06 -6.95 5.75
C ALA A 37 -14.14 -8.44 6.09
N GLY A 38 -14.22 -8.79 7.37
CA GLY A 38 -14.21 -10.20 7.78
C GLY A 38 -12.83 -10.84 7.68
N LEU A 39 -11.76 -10.04 7.66
CA LEU A 39 -10.39 -10.53 7.53
C LEU A 39 -9.59 -10.43 8.83
N PHE A 40 -10.23 -10.04 9.93
CA PHE A 40 -9.49 -9.83 11.18
C PHE A 40 -8.76 -11.09 11.61
N ASN A 41 -7.46 -10.95 11.89
CA ASN A 41 -6.60 -12.02 12.35
C ASN A 41 -6.02 -11.62 13.71
N LEU A 42 -6.38 -12.36 14.74
CA LEU A 42 -5.97 -12.09 16.11
C LEU A 42 -4.44 -12.16 16.29
N ALA A 43 -3.78 -12.97 15.48
CA ALA A 43 -2.32 -13.15 15.56
C ALA A 43 -1.54 -12.03 14.84
N ARG A 44 -2.22 -11.19 14.08
CA ARG A 44 -1.58 -10.11 13.33
C ARG A 44 -1.55 -8.83 14.16
N ASP A 45 -0.38 -8.17 14.15
CA ASP A 45 -0.21 -6.85 14.77
C ASP A 45 -0.53 -5.78 13.72
N TYR A 46 -1.71 -5.15 13.86
CA TYR A 46 -2.19 -4.14 12.91
C TYR A 46 -1.52 -2.80 13.17
N LYS A 47 -0.65 -2.41 12.26
CA LYS A 47 0.10 -1.16 12.34
C LYS A 47 0.46 -0.68 10.94
N PRO A 48 0.89 0.58 10.76
CA PRO A 48 1.34 1.02 9.45
C PRO A 48 2.48 0.17 8.92
N LEU A 49 2.44 -0.10 7.62
CA LEU A 49 3.50 -0.79 6.91
C LEU A 49 4.66 0.18 6.70
N GLN A 50 5.89 -0.24 7.00
CA GLN A 50 7.08 0.57 6.72
C GLN A 50 7.71 0.12 5.41
N VAL A 51 7.91 1.07 4.51
CA VAL A 51 8.47 0.83 3.18
C VAL A 51 9.65 1.76 2.96
N VAL A 52 10.81 1.19 2.63
CA VAL A 52 11.97 1.99 2.22
C VAL A 52 11.88 2.16 0.71
N LEU A 53 11.64 3.40 0.26
CA LEU A 53 11.46 3.68 -1.15
C LEU A 53 12.76 3.47 -1.93
N GLY A 54 12.66 2.80 -3.07
CA GLY A 54 13.79 2.47 -3.90
C GLY A 54 14.38 1.09 -3.64
N LYS A 55 13.90 0.37 -2.63
CA LYS A 55 14.40 -0.96 -2.27
C LYS A 55 13.55 -2.11 -2.84
N HIS A 56 12.49 -1.80 -3.55
CA HIS A 56 11.60 -2.80 -4.17
C HIS A 56 11.02 -3.79 -3.17
N GLN A 57 10.63 -3.31 -1.98
CA GLN A 57 10.08 -4.13 -0.92
C GLN A 57 8.61 -4.46 -1.12
N VAL A 58 7.93 -3.69 -1.98
CA VAL A 58 6.51 -3.85 -2.31
C VAL A 58 6.36 -3.86 -3.83
N ILE A 59 5.18 -4.20 -4.31
CA ILE A 59 4.91 -4.18 -5.76
C ILE A 59 5.15 -2.77 -6.31
N SER A 60 5.59 -2.69 -7.57
CA SER A 60 6.08 -1.44 -8.16
C SER A 60 5.05 -0.32 -8.15
N GLY A 61 3.79 -0.63 -8.43
CA GLY A 61 2.74 0.38 -8.44
C GLY A 61 2.47 0.98 -7.06
N PHE A 62 2.59 0.16 -6.01
CA PHE A 62 2.45 0.63 -4.63
C PHE A 62 3.57 1.61 -4.29
N GLU A 63 4.80 1.24 -4.61
CA GLU A 63 5.97 2.09 -4.35
C GLU A 63 5.89 3.40 -5.14
N GLU A 64 5.54 3.34 -6.43
CA GLU A 64 5.36 4.53 -7.27
C GLU A 64 4.31 5.47 -6.69
N ALA A 65 3.21 4.91 -6.17
CA ALA A 65 2.14 5.71 -5.60
C ALA A 65 2.57 6.50 -4.37
N LEU A 66 3.51 5.96 -3.59
CA LEU A 66 4.01 6.63 -2.39
C LEU A 66 4.93 7.81 -2.71
N LEU A 67 5.60 7.79 -3.86
CA LEU A 67 6.51 8.87 -4.24
C LEU A 67 5.73 10.18 -4.37
N GLY A 68 6.22 11.21 -3.70
CA GLY A 68 5.59 12.54 -3.71
C GLY A 68 4.46 12.73 -2.71
N MET A 69 4.07 11.69 -1.97
CA MET A 69 3.03 11.84 -0.96
C MET A 69 3.56 12.55 0.28
N LYS A 70 2.64 13.22 0.98
CA LYS A 70 2.93 13.95 2.23
C LYS A 70 2.36 13.21 3.42
N ILE A 71 2.88 13.51 4.60
CA ILE A 71 2.31 12.98 5.86
C ILE A 71 0.84 13.41 5.95
N ASN A 72 -0.02 12.46 6.33
CA ASN A 72 -1.47 12.61 6.45
C ASN A 72 -2.22 12.71 5.12
N GLU A 73 -1.52 12.57 4.01
CA GLU A 73 -2.19 12.52 2.70
C GLU A 73 -2.82 11.13 2.48
N THR A 74 -4.02 11.13 1.92
CA THR A 74 -4.70 9.91 1.47
C THR A 74 -4.75 9.93 -0.05
N LYS A 75 -4.47 8.78 -0.68
CA LYS A 75 -4.50 8.64 -2.13
C LYS A 75 -5.13 7.31 -2.48
N GLU A 76 -5.93 7.30 -3.54
CA GLU A 76 -6.46 6.06 -4.12
C GLU A 76 -5.79 5.84 -5.47
N VAL A 77 -5.34 4.61 -5.69
CA VAL A 77 -4.68 4.23 -6.94
C VAL A 77 -5.21 2.90 -7.46
N THR A 78 -5.24 2.78 -8.77
CA THR A 78 -5.58 1.55 -9.46
C THR A 78 -4.31 1.02 -10.11
N LEU A 79 -3.92 -0.21 -9.74
CA LEU A 79 -2.72 -0.83 -10.25
C LEU A 79 -3.08 -1.92 -11.25
N PRO A 80 -2.71 -1.75 -12.54
CA PRO A 80 -2.88 -2.83 -13.49
C PRO A 80 -1.94 -3.99 -13.14
N PRO A 81 -2.18 -5.19 -13.66
CA PRO A 81 -1.35 -6.36 -13.32
C PRO A 81 0.15 -6.12 -13.49
N GLU A 82 0.58 -5.39 -14.53
CA GLU A 82 2.00 -5.12 -14.79
C GLU A 82 2.67 -4.34 -13.68
N LYS A 83 1.90 -3.59 -12.90
CA LYS A 83 2.42 -2.80 -11.76
C LYS A 83 2.10 -3.46 -10.41
N ALA A 84 1.53 -4.65 -10.45
CA ALA A 84 1.18 -5.45 -9.28
C ALA A 84 1.92 -6.80 -9.35
N TYR A 85 1.21 -7.90 -9.49
CA TYR A 85 1.81 -9.24 -9.46
C TYR A 85 2.02 -9.85 -10.84
N GLY A 86 1.98 -9.02 -11.89
CA GLY A 86 2.23 -9.46 -13.26
C GLY A 86 0.97 -10.00 -13.94
N ARG A 87 1.03 -10.13 -15.26
CA ARG A 87 -0.10 -10.61 -16.07
C ARG A 87 -0.28 -12.12 -15.98
N SER A 88 0.81 -12.83 -15.75
CA SER A 88 0.81 -14.29 -15.66
C SER A 88 1.88 -14.72 -14.68
N GLY A 89 1.82 -15.96 -14.26
CA GLY A 89 2.79 -16.52 -13.32
C GLY A 89 2.09 -17.31 -12.24
N ASN A 90 2.87 -17.72 -11.23
CA ASN A 90 2.39 -18.62 -10.18
C ASN A 90 1.80 -17.91 -8.97
N HIS A 91 1.88 -16.58 -8.91
CA HIS A 91 1.32 -15.86 -7.78
C HIS A 91 -0.21 -15.86 -7.85
N PRO A 92 -0.91 -16.09 -6.72
CA PRO A 92 -2.39 -16.11 -6.74
C PRO A 92 -3.02 -14.81 -7.23
N MET A 93 -2.31 -13.70 -7.13
CA MET A 93 -2.79 -12.38 -7.54
C MET A 93 -2.37 -12.00 -8.97
N ALA A 94 -1.67 -12.90 -9.69
CA ALA A 94 -1.25 -12.62 -11.05
C ALA A 94 -2.48 -12.43 -11.95
N GLY A 95 -2.39 -11.48 -12.87
CA GLY A 95 -3.47 -11.13 -13.79
C GLY A 95 -4.54 -10.23 -13.18
N LYS A 96 -4.42 -9.88 -11.91
CA LYS A 96 -5.45 -9.08 -11.21
C LYS A 96 -5.08 -7.61 -11.16
N THR A 97 -6.08 -6.76 -11.41
CA THR A 97 -6.01 -5.33 -11.15
C THR A 97 -6.30 -5.12 -9.66
N LEU A 98 -5.53 -4.26 -9.01
CA LEU A 98 -5.66 -4.00 -7.58
C LEU A 98 -5.97 -2.54 -7.33
N LEU A 99 -6.86 -2.28 -6.37
CA LEU A 99 -7.21 -0.93 -5.94
C LEU A 99 -6.66 -0.73 -4.54
N PHE A 100 -5.89 0.35 -4.35
CA PHE A 100 -5.35 0.66 -3.02
C PHE A 100 -5.76 2.04 -2.57
N ARG A 101 -6.17 2.14 -1.30
CA ARG A 101 -6.29 3.41 -0.61
C ARG A 101 -5.10 3.48 0.35
N LEU A 102 -4.31 4.54 0.23
CA LEU A 102 -3.06 4.73 0.97
C LEU A 102 -3.17 5.97 1.85
N LEU A 103 -2.75 5.84 3.11
CA LEU A 103 -2.64 6.96 4.04
C LEU A 103 -1.22 6.97 4.61
N VAL A 104 -0.44 7.96 4.24
CA VAL A 104 0.93 8.11 4.77
C VAL A 104 0.84 8.68 6.17
N THR A 105 1.40 7.97 7.15
CA THR A 105 1.39 8.40 8.55
C THR A 105 2.71 9.02 8.99
N ASN A 106 3.81 8.65 8.35
CA ASN A 106 5.13 9.20 8.67
C ASN A 106 6.08 9.06 7.50
N ILE A 107 7.04 9.97 7.42
CA ILE A 107 8.14 9.92 6.45
C ILE A 107 9.42 10.17 7.22
N LYS A 108 10.33 9.19 7.20
CA LYS A 108 11.62 9.31 7.88
C LYS A 108 12.73 9.32 6.83
N ARG A 109 13.51 10.40 6.81
CA ARG A 109 14.64 10.55 5.90
C ARG A 109 15.90 9.97 6.54
N PRO A 110 16.77 9.31 5.78
CA PRO A 110 18.00 8.74 6.33
C PRO A 110 18.97 9.81 6.82
#